data_efac8557b3ee07e1bad212fcb7bb8970
#
_entry.id   efac8557b3ee07e1bad212fcb7bb8970
#
_cell.length_a   1.000
_cell.length_b   1.000
_cell.length_c   1.000
_cell.angle_alpha   90.00
_cell.angle_beta   90.00
_cell.angle_gamma   90.00
#
_symmetry.space_group_name_H-M   'P 1'
#
loop_
_entity.id
_entity.type
_entity.pdbx_description
1 polymer ?
#
loop_
_entity_poly.entity_id
_entity_poly.type
_entity_poly.pdbx_seq_one_letter_code
_entity_poly.pdbx_strand_id
1 'polypeptide(L)'
;DDEIGRRALASFAGTNGLDPTAFPSLLAMENDLVRLAGHLLRAPDGFAGTVTSGGTESIMLAVLAARDDPKNSAAQRDSPSMVLPTTVHAAFHKAAHYVGVRPVFVNVDPVTFRADPAAMAAAVDGTTVLLVGSAPSYAHGVIDPITALADVAGEATLPARGGACIGAGGSAPPPSAPPVASARPGPC
;
A
#
# COMPACT_ATOMS: atom_id res chain seq x y z
N ASP A 1 -10.70 22.73 5.19
CA ASP A 1 -12.04 22.29 4.82
C ASP A 1 -12.76 21.44 5.86
N ASP A 2 -12.58 21.79 7.13
CA ASP A 2 -13.22 21.13 8.27
C ASP A 2 -14.76 21.21 8.22
N GLU A 3 -15.31 22.24 7.57
CA GLU A 3 -16.75 22.39 7.40
C GLU A 3 -17.34 21.32 6.48
N ILE A 4 -16.66 21.02 5.38
CA ILE A 4 -17.08 19.94 4.45
C ILE A 4 -17.05 18.60 5.18
N GLY A 5 -15.97 18.34 5.93
CA GLY A 5 -15.85 17.12 6.73
C GLY A 5 -16.95 16.99 7.78
N ARG A 6 -17.26 18.06 8.54
CA ARG A 6 -18.33 18.05 9.53
C ARG A 6 -19.71 17.84 8.91
N ARG A 7 -19.99 18.47 7.77
CA ARG A 7 -21.28 18.27 7.07
C ARG A 7 -21.42 16.85 6.53
N ALA A 8 -20.36 16.30 5.96
CA ALA A 8 -20.35 14.91 5.50
C ALA A 8 -20.60 13.95 6.67
N LEU A 9 -19.86 14.10 7.78
CA LEU A 9 -20.06 13.28 8.98
C LEU A 9 -21.49 13.37 9.50
N ALA A 10 -22.06 14.57 9.61
CA ALA A 10 -23.45 14.76 10.05
C ALA A 10 -24.45 14.09 9.10
N SER A 11 -24.22 14.14 7.79
CA SER A 11 -25.11 13.55 6.78
C SER A 11 -25.13 12.02 6.84
N PHE A 12 -24.03 11.40 7.27
CA PHE A 12 -23.88 9.94 7.30
C PHE A 12 -23.84 9.35 8.72
N ALA A 13 -24.11 10.15 9.75
CA ALA A 13 -24.05 9.72 11.16
C ALA A 13 -24.97 8.55 11.48
N GLY A 14 -26.05 8.37 10.73
CA GLY A 14 -27.02 7.26 10.90
C GLY A 14 -26.68 6.01 10.07
N THR A 15 -25.65 6.05 9.22
CA THR A 15 -25.24 4.91 8.39
C THR A 15 -24.10 4.14 9.04
N ASN A 16 -24.05 2.83 8.83
CA ASN A 16 -22.95 1.99 9.30
C ASN A 16 -22.71 0.83 8.32
N GLY A 17 -21.51 0.24 8.37
CA GLY A 17 -21.09 -0.88 7.51
C GLY A 17 -21.38 -2.27 8.08
N LEU A 18 -22.09 -2.38 9.20
CA LEU A 18 -22.33 -3.65 9.86
C LEU A 18 -23.22 -4.57 9.02
N ASP A 19 -24.25 -3.98 8.40
CA ASP A 19 -25.17 -4.72 7.53
C ASP A 19 -25.25 -4.10 6.14
N PRO A 20 -24.55 -4.66 5.14
CA PRO A 20 -24.55 -4.16 3.78
C PRO A 20 -25.92 -4.32 3.09
N THR A 21 -26.83 -5.11 3.62
CA THR A 21 -28.20 -5.23 3.08
C THR A 21 -29.06 -4.05 3.50
N ALA A 22 -28.79 -3.47 4.68
CA ALA A 22 -29.47 -2.27 5.17
C ALA A 22 -28.90 -1.00 4.54
N PHE A 23 -27.59 -0.98 4.25
CA PHE A 23 -26.88 0.17 3.68
C PHE A 23 -26.08 -0.19 2.42
N PRO A 24 -26.73 -0.65 1.33
CA PRO A 24 -26.03 -1.12 0.12
C PRO A 24 -25.23 -0.01 -0.58
N SER A 25 -25.63 1.26 -0.42
CA SER A 25 -24.89 2.39 -0.95
C SER A 25 -23.51 2.58 -0.31
N LEU A 26 -23.33 2.20 0.96
CA LEU A 26 -22.04 2.27 1.63
C LEU A 26 -21.04 1.31 0.99
N LEU A 27 -21.47 0.06 0.77
CA LEU A 27 -20.65 -0.93 0.05
C LEU A 27 -20.31 -0.48 -1.37
N ALA A 28 -21.25 0.15 -2.07
CA ALA A 28 -20.99 0.69 -3.40
C ALA A 28 -19.93 1.80 -3.36
N MET A 29 -20.01 2.73 -2.40
CA MET A 29 -19.02 3.80 -2.22
C MET A 29 -17.63 3.26 -1.86
N GLU A 30 -17.53 2.25 -0.99
CA GLU A 30 -16.25 1.60 -0.69
C GLU A 30 -15.63 0.97 -1.95
N ASN A 31 -16.41 0.24 -2.72
CA ASN A 31 -15.96 -0.35 -3.97
C ASN A 31 -15.52 0.72 -4.99
N ASP A 32 -16.20 1.86 -5.05
CA ASP A 32 -15.82 2.96 -5.94
C ASP A 32 -14.50 3.61 -5.50
N LEU A 33 -14.27 3.78 -4.20
CA LEU A 33 -12.97 4.23 -3.67
C LEU A 33 -11.84 3.26 -4.01
N VAL A 34 -12.07 1.96 -3.85
CA VAL A 34 -11.09 0.93 -4.22
C VAL A 34 -10.79 0.98 -5.71
N ARG A 35 -11.82 1.08 -6.59
CA ARG A 35 -11.64 1.20 -8.04
C ARG A 35 -10.87 2.47 -8.41
N LEU A 36 -11.20 3.60 -7.80
CA LEU A 36 -10.48 4.86 -8.02
C LEU A 36 -9.00 4.74 -7.65
N ALA A 37 -8.70 4.20 -6.47
CA ALA A 37 -7.34 3.97 -6.03
C ALA A 37 -6.59 3.02 -6.97
N GLY A 38 -7.22 1.92 -7.38
CA GLY A 38 -6.65 0.97 -8.34
C GLY A 38 -6.34 1.63 -9.68
N HIS A 39 -7.26 2.44 -10.19
CA HIS A 39 -7.03 3.19 -11.44
C HIS A 39 -5.85 4.17 -11.32
N LEU A 40 -5.78 4.94 -10.24
CA LEU A 40 -4.69 5.88 -9.99
C LEU A 40 -3.33 5.18 -9.86
N LEU A 41 -3.31 4.00 -9.24
CA LEU A 41 -2.10 3.19 -9.03
C LEU A 41 -1.80 2.23 -10.20
N ARG A 42 -2.61 2.24 -11.26
CA ARG A 42 -2.50 1.32 -12.41
C ARG A 42 -2.46 -0.14 -11.97
N ALA A 43 -3.34 -0.50 -11.04
CA ALA A 43 -3.46 -1.87 -10.58
C ALA A 43 -3.83 -2.81 -11.75
N PRO A 44 -3.31 -4.05 -11.76
CA PRO A 44 -3.66 -5.02 -12.80
C PRO A 44 -5.12 -5.44 -12.70
N ASP A 45 -5.67 -6.00 -13.77
CA ASP A 45 -7.03 -6.53 -13.79
C ASP A 45 -7.25 -7.57 -12.67
N GLY A 46 -8.42 -7.53 -12.07
CA GLY A 46 -8.78 -8.41 -10.97
C GLY A 46 -8.18 -8.03 -9.62
N PHE A 47 -7.63 -6.80 -9.49
CA PHE A 47 -7.21 -6.30 -8.17
C PHE A 47 -8.41 -6.21 -7.21
N ALA A 48 -8.11 -6.35 -5.92
CA ALA A 48 -9.07 -6.18 -4.84
C ALA A 48 -8.48 -5.24 -3.78
N GLY A 49 -9.33 -4.69 -2.96
CA GLY A 49 -8.93 -3.81 -1.88
C GLY A 49 -10.05 -3.65 -0.85
N THR A 50 -9.73 -2.97 0.23
CA THR A 50 -10.70 -2.63 1.28
C THR A 50 -10.42 -1.23 1.81
N VAL A 51 -11.47 -0.57 2.28
CA VAL A 51 -11.37 0.68 3.03
C VAL A 51 -11.16 0.33 4.49
N THR A 52 -10.25 1.02 5.15
CA THR A 52 -9.87 0.77 6.54
C THR A 52 -10.12 2.00 7.42
N SER A 53 -10.02 1.84 8.72
CA SER A 53 -10.17 2.93 9.69
C SER A 53 -9.01 3.94 9.67
N GLY A 54 -7.91 3.60 8.98
CA GLY A 54 -6.75 4.49 8.86
C GLY A 54 -5.49 3.76 8.38
N GLY A 55 -4.41 4.53 8.12
CA GLY A 55 -3.16 4.02 7.55
C GLY A 55 -2.50 2.91 8.36
N THR A 56 -2.62 2.94 9.69
CA THR A 56 -2.07 1.88 10.55
C THR A 56 -2.72 0.53 10.28
N GLU A 57 -4.04 0.50 10.17
CA GLU A 57 -4.77 -0.73 9.83
C GLU A 57 -4.44 -1.19 8.40
N SER A 58 -4.39 -0.25 7.44
CA SER A 58 -4.00 -0.57 6.07
C SER A 58 -2.62 -1.22 5.99
N ILE A 59 -1.64 -0.71 6.75
CA ILE A 59 -0.29 -1.28 6.84
C ILE A 59 -0.34 -2.68 7.46
N MET A 60 -1.10 -2.87 8.54
CA MET A 60 -1.22 -4.17 9.19
C MET A 60 -1.83 -5.21 8.25
N LEU A 61 -2.88 -4.85 7.51
CA LEU A 61 -3.52 -5.73 6.54
C LEU A 61 -2.59 -6.03 5.35
N ALA A 62 -1.79 -5.07 4.89
CA ALA A 62 -0.82 -5.30 3.82
C ALA A 62 0.27 -6.30 4.25
N VAL A 63 0.78 -6.18 5.48
CA VAL A 63 1.78 -7.12 6.03
C VAL A 63 1.15 -8.51 6.23
N LEU A 64 -0.09 -8.57 6.73
CA LEU A 64 -0.84 -9.81 6.88
C LEU A 64 -1.06 -10.49 5.53
N ALA A 65 -1.49 -9.74 4.51
CA ALA A 65 -1.71 -10.27 3.17
C ALA A 65 -0.41 -10.81 2.54
N ALA A 66 0.73 -10.12 2.75
CA ALA A 66 2.02 -10.60 2.26
C ALA A 66 2.47 -11.88 2.97
N ARG A 67 2.22 -12.00 4.28
CA ARG A 67 2.51 -13.20 5.07
C ARG A 67 1.66 -14.39 4.63
N ASP A 68 0.37 -14.15 4.38
CA ASP A 68 -0.63 -15.22 4.13
C ASP A 68 -0.80 -15.52 2.63
N ASP A 69 -0.07 -14.86 1.74
CA ASP A 69 -0.15 -15.13 0.30
C ASP A 69 0.31 -16.56 0.00
N PRO A 70 -0.59 -17.46 -0.46
CA PRO A 70 -0.25 -18.84 -0.75
C PRO A 70 0.77 -19.01 -1.89
N LYS A 71 0.95 -17.97 -2.71
CA LYS A 71 1.95 -17.94 -3.77
C LYS A 71 3.35 -17.59 -3.27
N ASN A 72 3.43 -17.10 -2.03
CA ASN A 72 4.69 -16.76 -1.41
C ASN A 72 5.25 -17.96 -0.64
N SER A 73 6.18 -18.70 -1.26
CA SER A 73 6.81 -19.86 -0.62
C SER A 73 7.53 -19.51 0.69
N ALA A 74 7.95 -18.27 0.85
CA ALA A 74 8.56 -17.79 2.09
C ALA A 74 7.55 -17.64 3.23
N ALA A 75 6.26 -17.40 2.93
CA ALA A 75 5.20 -17.31 3.92
C ALA A 75 4.94 -18.63 4.65
N GLN A 76 5.28 -19.75 4.02
CA GLN A 76 5.12 -21.10 4.59
C GLN A 76 6.29 -21.51 5.51
N ARG A 77 7.25 -20.62 5.75
CA ARG A 77 8.40 -20.88 6.61
C ARG A 77 8.14 -20.44 8.04
N ASP A 78 8.84 -21.07 8.97
CA ASP A 78 8.65 -20.84 10.42
C ASP A 78 8.95 -19.42 10.91
N SER A 79 9.53 -18.56 10.09
CA SER A 79 9.88 -17.19 10.48
C SER A 79 9.90 -16.22 9.27
N PRO A 80 8.72 -15.85 8.74
CA PRO A 80 8.66 -14.91 7.63
C PRO A 80 9.27 -13.56 8.03
N SER A 81 9.97 -12.90 7.09
CA SER A 81 10.61 -11.61 7.32
C SER A 81 10.12 -10.55 6.33
N MET A 82 10.27 -9.28 6.72
CA MET A 82 10.10 -8.15 5.82
C MET A 82 11.32 -7.24 5.87
N VAL A 83 11.79 -6.78 4.71
CA VAL A 83 12.92 -5.87 4.57
C VAL A 83 12.38 -4.46 4.39
N LEU A 84 12.89 -3.52 5.21
CA LEU A 84 12.37 -2.16 5.26
C LEU A 84 13.45 -1.14 5.67
N PRO A 85 13.35 0.11 5.17
CA PRO A 85 14.29 1.15 5.55
C PRO A 85 14.06 1.60 6.99
N THR A 86 15.11 2.07 7.67
CA THR A 86 15.03 2.57 9.05
C THR A 86 14.10 3.78 9.22
N THR A 87 13.76 4.46 8.12
CA THR A 87 12.83 5.60 8.09
C THR A 87 11.36 5.20 7.88
N VAL A 88 11.07 3.91 7.86
CA VAL A 88 9.71 3.38 7.65
C VAL A 88 8.73 3.87 8.72
N HIS A 89 7.46 3.99 8.36
CA HIS A 89 6.42 4.38 9.32
C HIS A 89 6.31 3.37 10.48
N ALA A 90 6.17 3.87 11.71
CA ALA A 90 6.11 3.06 12.94
C ALA A 90 5.03 1.96 12.94
N ALA A 91 3.98 2.10 12.11
CA ALA A 91 2.95 1.08 11.96
C ALA A 91 3.51 -0.26 11.44
N PHE A 92 4.64 -0.27 10.70
CA PHE A 92 5.29 -1.51 10.29
C PHE A 92 5.91 -2.26 11.49
N HIS A 93 6.46 -1.55 12.47
CA HIS A 93 6.92 -2.18 13.72
C HIS A 93 5.76 -2.83 14.46
N LYS A 94 4.62 -2.11 14.53
CA LYS A 94 3.41 -2.64 15.13
C LYS A 94 2.90 -3.87 14.36
N ALA A 95 2.84 -3.80 13.04
CA ALA A 95 2.44 -4.91 12.20
C ALA A 95 3.36 -6.12 12.38
N ALA A 96 4.69 -5.93 12.41
CA ALA A 96 5.68 -6.97 12.67
C ALA A 96 5.34 -7.76 13.94
N HIS A 97 5.05 -7.03 15.02
CA HIS A 97 4.72 -7.64 16.32
C HIS A 97 3.40 -8.41 16.29
N TYR A 98 2.32 -7.79 15.76
CA TYR A 98 1.00 -8.41 15.77
C TYR A 98 0.84 -9.55 14.78
N VAL A 99 1.51 -9.45 13.63
CA VAL A 99 1.37 -10.41 12.52
C VAL A 99 2.43 -11.51 12.59
N GLY A 100 3.45 -11.36 13.44
CA GLY A 100 4.52 -12.36 13.59
C GLY A 100 5.46 -12.40 12.38
N VAL A 101 5.73 -11.26 11.76
CA VAL A 101 6.70 -11.12 10.67
C VAL A 101 7.95 -10.41 11.21
N ARG A 102 9.13 -10.99 11.02
CA ARG A 102 10.40 -10.46 11.52
C ARG A 102 10.85 -9.26 10.68
N PRO A 103 11.02 -8.06 11.27
CA PRO A 103 11.52 -6.91 10.53
C PRO A 103 13.04 -6.99 10.36
N VAL A 104 13.52 -6.73 9.14
CA VAL A 104 14.94 -6.58 8.79
C VAL A 104 15.16 -5.13 8.36
N PHE A 105 15.80 -4.35 9.22
CA PHE A 105 16.02 -2.93 8.95
C PHE A 105 17.29 -2.70 8.14
N VAL A 106 17.17 -1.88 7.11
CA VAL A 106 18.28 -1.41 6.28
C VAL A 106 18.44 0.09 6.48
N ASN A 107 19.68 0.53 6.73
CA ASN A 107 19.96 1.96 6.88
C ASN A 107 19.72 2.68 5.56
N VAL A 108 19.14 3.88 5.65
CA VAL A 108 18.99 4.78 4.50
C VAL A 108 20.29 5.54 4.24
N ASP A 109 20.42 6.09 3.06
CA ASP A 109 21.50 7.03 2.73
C ASP A 109 21.45 8.23 3.70
N PRO A 110 22.55 8.55 4.41
CA PRO A 110 22.56 9.57 5.46
C PRO A 110 22.41 11.01 4.94
N VAL A 111 22.54 11.24 3.64
CA VAL A 111 22.43 12.56 3.02
C VAL A 111 21.04 12.77 2.41
N THR A 112 20.56 11.78 1.69
CA THR A 112 19.26 11.85 0.97
C THR A 112 18.10 11.32 1.78
N PHE A 113 18.34 10.53 2.84
CA PHE A 113 17.37 9.82 3.66
C PHE A 113 16.49 8.85 2.88
N ARG A 114 16.95 8.39 1.72
CA ARG A 114 16.26 7.41 0.86
C ARG A 114 16.81 6.02 1.10
N ALA A 115 15.96 5.04 0.87
CA ALA A 115 16.36 3.64 0.84
C ALA A 115 17.41 3.40 -0.26
N ASP A 116 18.42 2.58 0.04
CA ASP A 116 19.41 2.10 -0.93
C ASP A 116 18.94 0.77 -1.51
N PRO A 117 18.59 0.69 -2.81
CA PRO A 117 18.12 -0.55 -3.42
C PRO A 117 19.12 -1.69 -3.34
N ALA A 118 20.43 -1.41 -3.45
CA ALA A 118 21.46 -2.44 -3.39
C ALA A 118 21.57 -3.03 -1.97
N ALA A 119 21.55 -2.17 -0.96
CA ALA A 119 21.54 -2.61 0.43
C ALA A 119 20.24 -3.37 0.81
N MET A 120 19.10 -2.91 0.27
CA MET A 120 17.81 -3.61 0.43
C MET A 120 17.84 -4.98 -0.23
N ALA A 121 18.37 -5.09 -1.46
CA ALA A 121 18.54 -6.36 -2.16
C ALA A 121 19.42 -7.34 -1.39
N ALA A 122 20.54 -6.86 -0.84
CA ALA A 122 21.45 -7.68 -0.03
C ALA A 122 20.83 -8.21 1.27
N ALA A 123 19.79 -7.55 1.76
CA ALA A 123 19.06 -7.97 2.98
C ALA A 123 17.91 -8.95 2.70
N VAL A 124 17.53 -9.13 1.43
CA VAL A 124 16.49 -10.09 1.03
C VAL A 124 17.04 -11.50 1.13
N ASP A 125 16.29 -12.39 1.75
CA ASP A 125 16.62 -13.80 1.89
C ASP A 125 15.41 -14.70 1.58
N GLY A 126 15.60 -16.01 1.67
CA GLY A 126 14.53 -16.98 1.40
C GLY A 126 13.36 -16.93 2.39
N THR A 127 13.39 -16.14 3.45
CA THR A 127 12.28 -15.93 4.40
C THR A 127 11.55 -14.62 4.15
N THR A 128 12.06 -13.77 3.27
CA THR A 128 11.49 -12.45 3.00
C THR A 128 10.16 -12.58 2.27
N VAL A 129 9.10 -12.06 2.86
CA VAL A 129 7.73 -12.04 2.30
C VAL A 129 7.33 -10.66 1.77
N LEU A 130 8.04 -9.61 2.17
CA LEU A 130 7.69 -8.23 1.84
C LEU A 130 8.92 -7.35 1.78
N LEU A 131 9.01 -6.52 0.72
CA LEU A 131 9.95 -5.41 0.60
C LEU A 131 9.18 -4.10 0.69
N VAL A 132 9.63 -3.18 1.56
CA VAL A 132 8.92 -1.92 1.83
C VAL A 132 9.71 -0.73 1.34
N GLY A 133 9.03 0.18 0.64
CA GLY A 133 9.51 1.52 0.30
C GLY A 133 8.43 2.55 0.57
N SER A 134 8.81 3.79 0.83
CA SER A 134 7.91 4.89 1.17
C SER A 134 7.82 5.93 0.06
N ALA A 135 6.59 6.34 -0.29
CA ALA A 135 6.36 7.39 -1.27
C ALA A 135 5.21 8.32 -0.83
N PRO A 136 5.49 9.34 0.00
CA PRO A 136 6.78 9.68 0.61
C PRO A 136 7.01 9.01 1.99
N SER A 137 8.27 9.04 2.47
CA SER A 137 8.58 8.87 3.88
C SER A 137 8.03 10.06 4.67
N TYR A 138 7.17 9.82 5.65
CA TYR A 138 6.51 10.89 6.39
C TYR A 138 7.50 11.73 7.22
N ALA A 139 8.55 11.10 7.74
CA ALA A 139 9.53 11.75 8.61
C ALA A 139 10.43 12.75 7.87
N HIS A 140 10.75 12.49 6.60
CA HIS A 140 11.72 13.27 5.83
C HIS A 140 11.13 13.90 4.56
N GLY A 141 9.89 13.56 4.18
CA GLY A 141 9.25 14.06 2.97
C GLY A 141 9.91 13.60 1.67
N VAL A 142 10.76 12.57 1.71
CA VAL A 142 11.47 12.04 0.56
C VAL A 142 10.76 10.81 -0.02
N ILE A 143 10.89 10.62 -1.32
CA ILE A 143 10.35 9.45 -2.02
C ILE A 143 11.50 8.45 -2.21
N ASP A 144 11.33 7.24 -1.70
CA ASP A 144 12.25 6.13 -1.95
C ASP A 144 12.29 5.78 -3.45
N PRO A 145 13.35 5.15 -3.95
CA PRO A 145 13.47 4.76 -5.35
C PRO A 145 12.59 3.55 -5.68
N ILE A 146 11.26 3.77 -5.69
CA ILE A 146 10.22 2.74 -5.75
C ILE A 146 10.38 1.80 -6.95
N THR A 147 10.73 2.33 -8.13
CA THR A 147 10.94 1.50 -9.32
C THR A 147 12.07 0.49 -9.11
N ALA A 148 13.22 0.96 -8.62
CA ALA A 148 14.36 0.09 -8.34
C ALA A 148 14.06 -0.93 -7.23
N LEU A 149 13.29 -0.56 -6.21
CA LEU A 149 12.85 -1.50 -5.18
C LEU A 149 11.86 -2.53 -5.73
N ALA A 150 11.01 -2.16 -6.68
CA ALA A 150 10.12 -3.09 -7.36
C ALA A 150 10.90 -4.10 -8.23
N ASP A 151 11.97 -3.64 -8.90
CA ASP A 151 12.87 -4.52 -9.66
C ASP A 151 13.55 -5.54 -8.72
N VAL A 152 14.07 -5.10 -7.57
CA VAL A 152 14.63 -5.99 -6.53
C VAL A 152 13.61 -7.04 -6.07
N ALA A 153 12.36 -6.63 -5.83
CA ALA A 153 11.30 -7.57 -5.44
C ALA A 153 11.00 -8.58 -6.55
N GLY A 154 11.02 -8.15 -7.83
CA GLY A 154 10.80 -9.00 -8.99
C GLY A 154 11.93 -10.03 -9.18
N GLU A 155 13.18 -9.61 -9.07
CA GLU A 155 14.36 -10.47 -9.21
C GLU A 155 14.45 -11.54 -8.10
N ALA A 156 14.08 -11.16 -6.89
CA ALA A 156 14.09 -12.06 -5.74
C ALA A 156 12.98 -13.13 -5.76
N THR A 157 12.17 -13.19 -6.82
CA THR A 157 10.97 -14.05 -6.91
C THR A 157 10.03 -13.85 -5.72
N LEU A 158 10.16 -12.71 -5.05
CA LEU A 158 9.10 -12.24 -4.16
C LEU A 158 7.87 -12.05 -5.04
N PRO A 159 6.69 -12.53 -4.63
CA PRO A 159 5.51 -12.26 -5.42
C PRO A 159 5.50 -10.75 -5.70
N ALA A 160 5.59 -10.37 -6.98
CA ALA A 160 5.66 -8.98 -7.45
C ALA A 160 4.44 -8.12 -6.99
N ARG A 161 3.60 -8.68 -6.18
CA ARG A 161 2.41 -8.15 -5.52
C ARG A 161 2.63 -7.80 -4.05
N GLY A 162 3.81 -8.12 -3.47
CA GLY A 162 4.18 -7.77 -2.11
C GLY A 162 4.90 -6.44 -1.97
N GLY A 163 5.09 -5.69 -3.03
CA GLY A 163 5.56 -4.32 -2.96
C GLY A 163 4.45 -3.41 -2.41
N ALA A 164 4.23 -3.43 -1.10
CA ALA A 164 3.37 -2.46 -0.47
C ALA A 164 4.06 -1.11 -0.50
N CYS A 165 3.88 -0.38 -1.58
CA CYS A 165 4.12 1.04 -1.64
C CYS A 165 2.96 1.73 -0.94
N ILE A 166 3.09 1.99 0.34
CA ILE A 166 2.09 2.75 1.08
C ILE A 166 2.46 4.20 0.99
N GLY A 167 2.03 4.84 -0.08
CA GLY A 167 1.96 6.28 -0.18
C GLY A 167 0.67 6.76 0.45
N ALA A 168 0.72 7.30 1.66
CA ALA A 168 -0.36 8.13 2.14
C ALA A 168 -0.30 9.46 1.40
N GLY A 169 -1.12 9.63 0.38
CA GLY A 169 -1.48 10.89 -0.23
C GLY A 169 -0.33 11.73 -0.78
N GLY A 170 -0.09 11.62 -2.05
CA GLY A 170 0.79 12.51 -2.81
C GLY A 170 1.29 11.80 -4.06
N SER A 171 0.44 11.66 -5.05
CA SER A 171 0.86 11.21 -6.38
C SER A 171 1.86 12.20 -6.96
N ALA A 172 3.11 11.77 -7.15
CA ALA A 172 3.91 12.40 -8.18
C ALA A 172 3.11 12.26 -9.49
N PRO A 173 2.96 13.32 -10.30
CA PRO A 173 2.25 13.23 -11.55
C PRO A 173 2.96 12.18 -12.42
N PRO A 174 2.21 11.24 -13.02
CA PRO A 174 2.80 10.32 -13.97
C PRO A 174 3.37 11.12 -15.15
N PRO A 175 4.44 10.66 -15.81
CA PRO A 175 4.86 11.23 -17.07
C PRO A 175 3.64 11.20 -18.01
N SER A 176 3.29 12.36 -18.54
CA SER A 176 2.16 12.69 -19.44
C SER A 176 1.36 11.50 -19.98
N ALA A 177 0.17 11.28 -19.43
CA ALA A 177 -0.81 10.38 -20.03
C ALA A 177 -1.29 10.96 -21.37
N PRO A 178 -1.51 10.14 -22.40
CA PRO A 178 -2.18 10.60 -23.61
C PRO A 178 -3.60 11.11 -23.28
N PRO A 179 -4.14 12.08 -24.02
CA PRO A 179 -5.42 12.67 -23.70
C PRO A 179 -6.53 11.61 -23.73
N VAL A 180 -7.32 11.59 -22.67
CA VAL A 180 -8.53 10.78 -22.59
C VAL A 180 -9.46 11.25 -23.71
N ALA A 181 -9.75 10.36 -24.65
CA ALA A 181 -10.76 10.62 -25.68
C ALA A 181 -12.10 10.89 -25.00
N SER A 182 -12.64 12.08 -25.19
CA SER A 182 -13.96 12.47 -24.68
C SER A 182 -15.01 11.53 -25.26
N ALA A 183 -15.63 10.70 -24.44
CA ALA A 183 -16.84 9.99 -24.79
C ALA A 183 -17.93 11.02 -25.04
N ARG A 184 -18.39 11.13 -26.28
CA ARG A 184 -19.58 11.93 -26.64
C ARG A 184 -20.78 11.30 -25.95
N PRO A 185 -21.66 12.10 -25.31
CA PRO A 185 -22.94 11.57 -24.86
C PRO A 185 -23.76 11.19 -26.12
N GLY A 186 -24.24 9.95 -26.16
CA GLY A 186 -25.22 9.51 -27.15
C GLY A 186 -26.55 10.22 -26.90
N PRO A 187 -27.37 10.39 -27.97
CA PRO A 187 -28.67 11.03 -27.83
C PRO A 187 -29.65 10.15 -27.05
N CYS A 188 -30.55 10.82 -26.32
CA CYS A 188 -31.65 10.23 -25.55
C CYS A 188 -32.52 9.29 -26.34
#